data_6dcbbc193e9a5db66f7491fb214ffd8e
#
_entry.id   6dcbbc193e9a5db66f7491fb214ffd8e
#
_cell.length_a   1.000
_cell.length_b   1.000
_cell.length_c   1.000
_cell.angle_alpha   90.00
_cell.angle_beta   90.00
_cell.angle_gamma   90.00
#
_symmetry.space_group_name_H-M   'P 1'
#
loop_
_entity.id
_entity.type
_entity.pdbx_description
1 polymer ?
#
loop_
_entity_poly.entity_id
_entity_poly.type
_entity_poly.pdbx_seq_one_letter_code
_entity_poly.pdbx_strand_id
1 'polypeptide(L)'
;MGNNRPMPTLVLSCEHAVCSVPEWYRERFKDSQDVLTSHLGWDPGALNLGQAFAMKFHTPLTHGEITRLLIDLDLAPDNPRRFSDFVAGLSGDQLARMQERHLGAYLETLRQRITSGIHVSPPVVHLSVHTFSPESGLVPPATDIVILSQGGRPNEVLLSGAWVAALRNAAPDLAI
;
A
#
# COMPACT_ATOMS: atom_id res chain seq x y z
N MET A 1 8.15 30.95 21.61
CA MET A 1 6.74 30.51 21.60
C MET A 1 6.69 29.20 20.83
N GLY A 2 6.62 28.06 21.53
CA GLY A 2 6.56 26.75 20.89
C GLY A 2 5.29 26.64 20.06
N ASN A 3 5.46 26.25 18.80
CA ASN A 3 4.36 26.05 17.84
C ASN A 3 3.58 24.78 18.29
N ASN A 4 2.62 24.95 19.20
CA ASN A 4 1.81 23.86 19.78
C ASN A 4 0.72 23.42 18.78
N ARG A 5 1.12 23.11 17.53
CA ARG A 5 0.20 22.47 16.59
C ARG A 5 0.03 21.02 17.01
N PRO A 6 -1.20 20.51 17.10
CA PRO A 6 -1.41 19.10 17.38
C PRO A 6 -0.68 18.25 16.35
N MET A 7 -0.10 17.13 16.79
CA MET A 7 0.51 16.16 15.87
C MET A 7 -0.57 15.62 14.95
N PRO A 8 -0.30 15.51 13.65
CA PRO A 8 -1.26 14.92 12.72
C PRO A 8 -1.55 13.46 13.07
N THR A 9 -2.77 13.03 12.85
CA THR A 9 -3.08 11.60 12.92
C THR A 9 -2.44 10.87 11.75
N LEU A 10 -1.64 9.84 12.05
CA LEU A 10 -1.05 8.97 11.03
C LEU A 10 -1.96 7.76 10.79
N VAL A 11 -2.30 7.48 9.55
CA VAL A 11 -2.99 6.28 9.09
C VAL A 11 -2.04 5.50 8.19
N LEU A 12 -1.85 4.22 8.47
CA LEU A 12 -0.93 3.35 7.74
C LEU A 12 -1.69 2.30 6.94
N SER A 13 -1.23 2.06 5.72
CA SER A 13 -1.69 0.97 4.87
C SER A 13 -0.54 0.23 4.20
N CYS A 14 -0.81 -1.00 3.75
CA CYS A 14 0.06 -1.83 2.93
C CYS A 14 -0.82 -2.73 2.06
N GLU A 15 -1.08 -2.35 0.83
CA GLU A 15 -2.03 -2.99 -0.06
C GLU A 15 -1.55 -4.38 -0.50
N HIS A 16 -0.28 -4.48 -0.85
CA HIS A 16 0.34 -5.69 -1.40
C HIS A 16 1.16 -6.47 -0.36
N ALA A 17 0.59 -6.61 0.84
CA ALA A 17 1.28 -7.12 2.03
C ALA A 17 1.68 -8.60 1.94
N VAL A 18 0.94 -9.42 1.19
CA VAL A 18 1.10 -10.89 1.17
C VAL A 18 0.84 -11.48 -0.22
N CYS A 19 1.43 -12.65 -0.48
CA CYS A 19 1.14 -13.48 -1.66
C CYS A 19 0.10 -14.60 -1.37
N SER A 20 -0.76 -14.41 -0.38
CA SER A 20 -1.72 -15.42 0.06
C SER A 20 -2.83 -15.65 -0.98
N VAL A 21 -3.19 -16.91 -1.19
CA VAL A 21 -4.26 -17.31 -2.12
C VAL A 21 -5.31 -18.13 -1.34
N PRO A 22 -6.58 -17.69 -1.31
CA PRO A 22 -7.66 -18.49 -0.73
C PRO A 22 -7.79 -19.86 -1.40
N GLU A 23 -8.21 -20.88 -0.65
CA GLU A 23 -8.25 -22.30 -1.06
C GLU A 23 -8.89 -22.50 -2.44
N TRP A 24 -10.03 -21.90 -2.70
CA TRP A 24 -10.77 -22.07 -3.96
C TRP A 24 -10.14 -21.44 -5.19
N TYR A 25 -9.04 -20.68 -5.03
CA TYR A 25 -8.27 -20.12 -6.15
C TYR A 25 -6.89 -20.77 -6.31
N ARG A 26 -6.45 -21.66 -5.42
CA ARG A 26 -5.10 -22.25 -5.41
C ARG A 26 -4.74 -22.96 -6.70
N GLU A 27 -5.68 -23.69 -7.29
CA GLU A 27 -5.46 -24.43 -8.54
C GLU A 27 -5.03 -23.51 -9.70
N ARG A 28 -5.44 -22.23 -9.67
CA ARG A 28 -5.07 -21.24 -10.69
C ARG A 28 -3.58 -20.84 -10.64
N PHE A 29 -2.94 -21.11 -9.53
CA PHE A 29 -1.54 -20.74 -9.27
C PHE A 29 -0.59 -21.94 -9.19
N LYS A 30 -1.05 -23.16 -9.44
CA LYS A 30 -0.22 -24.38 -9.26
C LYS A 30 1.06 -24.36 -10.10
N ASP A 31 0.98 -23.84 -11.33
CA ASP A 31 2.09 -23.77 -12.28
C ASP A 31 2.75 -22.37 -12.34
N SER A 32 2.44 -21.50 -11.38
CA SER A 32 2.88 -20.09 -11.36
C SER A 32 3.30 -19.64 -9.95
N GLN A 33 3.89 -20.56 -9.18
CA GLN A 33 4.34 -20.25 -7.82
C GLN A 33 5.50 -19.25 -7.79
N ASP A 34 6.34 -19.26 -8.81
CA ASP A 34 7.41 -18.29 -9.04
C ASP A 34 6.86 -16.87 -9.22
N VAL A 35 5.79 -16.71 -10.01
CA VAL A 35 5.11 -15.42 -10.21
C VAL A 35 4.43 -14.98 -8.92
N LEU A 36 3.72 -15.90 -8.25
CA LEU A 36 3.00 -15.61 -7.02
C LEU A 36 3.92 -15.12 -5.89
N THR A 37 5.11 -15.71 -5.76
CA THR A 37 6.07 -15.37 -4.72
C THR A 37 7.02 -14.24 -5.08
N SER A 38 6.99 -13.77 -6.33
CA SER A 38 7.75 -12.61 -6.80
C SER A 38 7.06 -11.28 -6.47
N HIS A 39 7.73 -10.17 -6.79
CA HIS A 39 7.17 -8.82 -6.70
C HIS A 39 5.94 -8.58 -7.61
N LEU A 40 5.62 -9.50 -8.51
CA LEU A 40 4.37 -9.46 -9.28
C LEU A 40 3.17 -9.86 -8.44
N GLY A 41 3.36 -10.76 -7.46
CA GLY A 41 2.31 -11.26 -6.57
C GLY A 41 2.08 -10.43 -5.32
N TRP A 42 3.12 -9.78 -4.82
CA TRP A 42 3.10 -8.98 -3.58
C TRP A 42 4.33 -8.08 -3.50
N ASP A 43 4.45 -7.30 -2.42
CA ASP A 43 5.60 -6.44 -2.16
C ASP A 43 6.46 -7.04 -1.03
N PRO A 44 7.49 -7.87 -1.34
CA PRO A 44 8.32 -8.52 -0.33
C PRO A 44 8.94 -7.52 0.65
N GLY A 45 8.68 -7.70 1.95
CA GLY A 45 9.19 -6.81 3.01
C GLY A 45 8.30 -5.61 3.36
N ALA A 46 7.33 -5.23 2.52
CA ALA A 46 6.45 -4.07 2.78
C ALA A 46 5.65 -4.23 4.07
N LEU A 47 5.09 -5.43 4.32
CA LEU A 47 4.37 -5.71 5.56
C LEU A 47 5.25 -5.52 6.81
N ASN A 48 6.50 -6.01 6.77
CA ASN A 48 7.44 -5.88 7.88
C ASN A 48 7.77 -4.39 8.15
N LEU A 49 8.00 -3.61 7.10
CA LEU A 49 8.22 -2.17 7.21
C LEU A 49 6.99 -1.45 7.75
N GLY A 50 5.79 -1.77 7.23
CA GLY A 50 4.52 -1.23 7.73
C GLY A 50 4.28 -1.54 9.20
N GLN A 51 4.58 -2.76 9.65
CA GLN A 51 4.51 -3.16 11.06
C GLN A 51 5.52 -2.42 11.93
N ALA A 52 6.74 -2.19 11.43
CA ALA A 52 7.74 -1.39 12.15
C ALA A 52 7.27 0.05 12.34
N PHE A 53 6.67 0.67 11.32
CA PHE A 53 6.02 1.98 11.45
C PHE A 53 4.85 1.95 12.43
N ALA A 54 3.98 0.94 12.34
CA ALA A 54 2.85 0.79 13.26
C ALA A 54 3.28 0.74 14.72
N MET A 55 4.32 -0.02 15.03
CA MET A 55 4.92 -0.08 16.36
C MET A 55 5.57 1.26 16.76
N LYS A 56 6.34 1.86 15.86
CA LYS A 56 7.07 3.11 16.13
C LYS A 56 6.13 4.28 16.44
N PHE A 57 5.03 4.37 15.69
CA PHE A 57 4.09 5.47 15.77
C PHE A 57 2.82 5.16 16.61
N HIS A 58 2.77 3.96 17.21
CA HIS A 58 1.62 3.49 17.99
C HIS A 58 0.29 3.64 17.24
N THR A 59 0.30 3.32 15.94
CA THR A 59 -0.87 3.40 15.07
C THR A 59 -1.13 2.04 14.40
N PRO A 60 -2.38 1.62 14.22
CA PRO A 60 -2.66 0.34 13.59
C PRO A 60 -2.40 0.39 12.08
N LEU A 61 -1.88 -0.73 11.54
CA LEU A 61 -1.71 -0.95 10.11
C LEU A 61 -2.97 -1.58 9.51
N THR A 62 -3.44 -1.06 8.38
CA THR A 62 -4.41 -1.74 7.50
C THR A 62 -3.64 -2.40 6.37
N HIS A 63 -3.85 -3.69 6.13
CA HIS A 63 -3.10 -4.37 5.07
C HIS A 63 -3.97 -5.32 4.25
N GLY A 64 -3.53 -5.59 3.01
CA GLY A 64 -4.11 -6.61 2.16
C GLY A 64 -3.86 -8.02 2.73
N GLU A 65 -4.82 -8.92 2.51
CA GLU A 65 -4.78 -10.30 3.03
C GLU A 65 -4.66 -11.35 1.92
N ILE A 66 -4.63 -10.90 0.66
CA ILE A 66 -4.50 -11.75 -0.52
C ILE A 66 -3.53 -11.17 -1.53
N THR A 67 -3.05 -12.03 -2.44
CA THR A 67 -2.18 -11.59 -3.54
C THR A 67 -2.87 -10.57 -4.46
N ARG A 68 -2.13 -9.56 -4.90
CA ARG A 68 -2.59 -8.58 -5.89
C ARG A 68 -2.95 -9.23 -7.24
N LEU A 69 -2.49 -10.47 -7.50
CA LEU A 69 -2.82 -11.21 -8.72
C LEU A 69 -4.28 -11.69 -8.75
N LEU A 70 -4.99 -11.72 -7.62
CA LEU A 70 -6.43 -11.95 -7.58
C LEU A 70 -7.18 -10.63 -7.73
N ILE A 71 -6.83 -9.66 -6.91
CA ILE A 71 -7.38 -8.31 -6.97
C ILE A 71 -6.36 -7.31 -6.40
N ASP A 72 -6.05 -6.29 -7.18
CA ASP A 72 -5.13 -5.23 -6.78
C ASP A 72 -5.88 -4.18 -5.94
N LEU A 73 -5.51 -4.09 -4.65
CA LEU A 73 -6.15 -3.19 -3.68
C LEU A 73 -5.71 -1.73 -3.82
N ASP A 74 -4.65 -1.47 -4.58
CA ASP A 74 -4.15 -0.11 -4.85
C ASP A 74 -4.89 0.56 -6.03
N LEU A 75 -5.65 -0.23 -6.79
CA LEU A 75 -6.41 0.26 -7.92
C LEU A 75 -7.85 0.60 -7.54
N ALA A 76 -8.38 1.68 -8.12
CA ALA A 76 -9.75 2.11 -7.91
C ALA A 76 -10.77 1.01 -8.25
N PRO A 77 -11.94 0.96 -7.55
CA PRO A 77 -12.95 -0.09 -7.74
C PRO A 77 -13.52 -0.21 -9.16
N ASP A 78 -13.43 0.83 -9.95
CA ASP A 78 -13.87 0.89 -11.35
C ASP A 78 -12.74 0.64 -12.36
N ASN A 79 -11.49 0.51 -11.90
CA ASN A 79 -10.36 0.22 -12.76
C ASN A 79 -10.39 -1.25 -13.20
N PRO A 80 -10.54 -1.57 -14.51
CA PRO A 80 -10.63 -2.96 -14.97
C PRO A 80 -9.32 -3.74 -14.74
N ARG A 81 -8.17 -3.06 -14.66
CA ARG A 81 -6.85 -3.68 -14.43
C ARG A 81 -6.65 -4.18 -12.99
N ARG A 82 -7.59 -3.92 -12.06
CA ARG A 82 -7.52 -4.47 -10.70
C ARG A 82 -7.59 -5.99 -10.64
N PHE A 83 -8.10 -6.61 -11.69
CA PHE A 83 -8.12 -8.06 -11.87
C PHE A 83 -7.05 -8.49 -12.86
N SER A 84 -6.24 -9.45 -12.50
CA SER A 84 -5.23 -10.01 -13.40
C SER A 84 -5.79 -11.15 -14.25
N ASP A 85 -4.96 -11.68 -15.16
CA ASP A 85 -5.31 -12.84 -15.97
C ASP A 85 -5.53 -14.12 -15.14
N PHE A 86 -5.03 -14.18 -13.92
CA PHE A 86 -5.28 -15.31 -13.00
C PHE A 86 -6.75 -15.49 -12.61
N VAL A 87 -7.57 -14.49 -12.78
CA VAL A 87 -9.03 -14.58 -12.55
C VAL A 87 -9.83 -14.72 -13.85
N ALA A 88 -9.17 -14.89 -14.99
CA ALA A 88 -9.83 -15.13 -16.27
C ALA A 88 -10.80 -16.32 -16.19
N GLY A 89 -12.00 -16.17 -16.79
CA GLY A 89 -13.05 -17.18 -16.77
C GLY A 89 -13.91 -17.21 -15.48
N LEU A 90 -13.65 -16.37 -14.49
CA LEU A 90 -14.61 -16.13 -13.41
C LEU A 90 -15.83 -15.35 -13.94
N SER A 91 -17.02 -15.70 -13.45
CA SER A 91 -18.23 -14.94 -13.78
C SER A 91 -18.21 -13.54 -13.15
N GLY A 92 -19.01 -12.62 -13.70
CA GLY A 92 -19.18 -11.29 -13.15
C GLY A 92 -19.57 -11.30 -11.66
N ASP A 93 -20.46 -12.23 -11.26
CA ASP A 93 -20.86 -12.40 -9.86
C ASP A 93 -19.70 -12.87 -8.96
N GLN A 94 -18.81 -13.72 -9.47
CA GLN A 94 -17.63 -14.17 -8.72
C GLN A 94 -16.65 -13.02 -8.53
N LEU A 95 -16.42 -12.23 -9.58
CA LEU A 95 -15.56 -11.03 -9.50
C LEU A 95 -16.16 -9.97 -8.57
N ALA A 96 -17.47 -9.73 -8.62
CA ALA A 96 -18.16 -8.80 -7.74
C ALA A 96 -18.03 -9.21 -6.26
N ARG A 97 -18.24 -10.49 -5.95
CA ARG A 97 -18.03 -11.02 -4.58
C ARG A 97 -16.57 -10.92 -4.11
N MET A 98 -15.61 -11.15 -5.00
CA MET A 98 -14.18 -10.98 -4.69
C MET A 98 -13.89 -9.52 -4.36
N GLN A 99 -14.38 -8.60 -5.19
CA GLN A 99 -14.21 -7.16 -4.97
C GLN A 99 -14.84 -6.70 -3.66
N GLU A 100 -16.08 -7.07 -3.38
CA GLU A 100 -16.76 -6.70 -2.14
C GLU A 100 -16.01 -7.23 -0.91
N ARG A 101 -15.63 -8.51 -0.95
CA ARG A 101 -15.00 -9.20 0.19
C ARG A 101 -13.62 -8.62 0.52
N HIS A 102 -12.80 -8.32 -0.47
CA HIS A 102 -11.40 -7.95 -0.28
C HIS A 102 -11.17 -6.45 -0.45
N LEU A 103 -11.51 -5.88 -1.59
CA LEU A 103 -11.32 -4.45 -1.84
C LEU A 103 -12.31 -3.60 -1.05
N GLY A 104 -13.59 -3.97 -1.05
CA GLY A 104 -14.63 -3.24 -0.32
C GLY A 104 -14.36 -3.19 1.18
N ALA A 105 -14.07 -4.34 1.79
CA ALA A 105 -13.73 -4.43 3.21
C ALA A 105 -12.45 -3.66 3.57
N TYR A 106 -11.42 -3.75 2.73
CA TYR A 106 -10.17 -3.01 2.89
C TYR A 106 -10.41 -1.49 2.86
N LEU A 107 -11.07 -0.99 1.81
CA LEU A 107 -11.38 0.44 1.65
C LEU A 107 -12.27 0.97 2.78
N GLU A 108 -13.25 0.19 3.23
CA GLU A 108 -14.12 0.59 4.35
C GLU A 108 -13.32 0.74 5.65
N THR A 109 -12.42 -0.20 5.94
CA THR A 109 -11.53 -0.10 7.11
C THR A 109 -10.65 1.13 7.04
N LEU A 110 -10.04 1.38 5.87
CA LEU A 110 -9.17 2.54 5.66
C LEU A 110 -9.96 3.86 5.79
N ARG A 111 -11.15 3.93 5.17
CA ARG A 111 -12.04 5.09 5.25
C ARG A 111 -12.44 5.41 6.69
N GLN A 112 -12.80 4.39 7.48
CA GLN A 112 -13.16 4.55 8.89
C GLN A 112 -11.99 5.12 9.71
N ARG A 113 -10.76 4.63 9.49
CA ARG A 113 -9.56 5.14 10.18
C ARG A 113 -9.26 6.59 9.82
N ILE A 114 -9.34 6.95 8.53
CA ILE A 114 -9.15 8.33 8.07
C ILE A 114 -10.22 9.25 8.67
N THR A 115 -11.48 8.85 8.61
CA THR A 115 -12.60 9.63 9.15
C THR A 115 -12.45 9.84 10.66
N SER A 116 -12.13 8.78 11.41
CA SER A 116 -11.85 8.88 12.84
C SER A 116 -10.68 9.81 13.13
N GLY A 117 -9.61 9.72 12.35
CA GLY A 117 -8.45 10.60 12.47
C GLY A 117 -8.79 12.08 12.27
N ILE A 118 -9.63 12.39 11.27
CA ILE A 118 -10.09 13.76 11.02
C ILE A 118 -10.87 14.32 12.23
N HIS A 119 -11.67 13.49 12.88
CA HIS A 119 -12.43 13.91 14.07
C HIS A 119 -11.57 14.09 15.33
N VAL A 120 -10.51 13.28 15.48
CA VAL A 120 -9.66 13.29 16.69
C VAL A 120 -8.58 14.35 16.63
N SER A 121 -7.81 14.41 15.56
CA SER A 121 -6.67 15.33 15.42
C SER A 121 -6.32 15.57 13.95
N PRO A 122 -6.96 16.54 13.30
CA PRO A 122 -6.58 16.95 11.94
C PRO A 122 -5.25 17.74 11.96
N PRO A 123 -4.48 17.73 10.88
CA PRO A 123 -4.70 16.95 9.66
C PRO A 123 -4.41 15.47 9.84
N VAL A 124 -4.95 14.65 8.92
CA VAL A 124 -4.60 13.24 8.78
C VAL A 124 -3.53 13.10 7.71
N VAL A 125 -2.50 12.31 8.00
CA VAL A 125 -1.50 11.85 7.02
C VAL A 125 -1.74 10.38 6.79
N HIS A 126 -2.09 10.01 5.57
CA HIS A 126 -2.16 8.61 5.14
C HIS A 126 -0.85 8.25 4.44
N LEU A 127 -0.21 7.18 4.91
CA LEU A 127 1.01 6.62 4.35
C LEU A 127 0.75 5.19 3.92
N SER A 128 0.85 4.93 2.61
CA SER A 128 0.86 3.59 2.04
C SER A 128 2.31 3.10 1.91
N VAL A 129 2.55 1.86 2.33
CA VAL A 129 3.90 1.26 2.39
C VAL A 129 4.01 0.18 1.32
N HIS A 130 4.94 0.38 0.40
CA HIS A 130 5.27 -0.54 -0.68
C HIS A 130 6.75 -0.85 -0.70
N THR A 131 7.12 -1.93 -1.38
CA THR A 131 8.46 -2.18 -1.88
C THR A 131 8.40 -2.37 -3.40
N PHE A 132 9.53 -2.17 -4.06
CA PHE A 132 9.63 -2.33 -5.51
C PHE A 132 10.86 -3.16 -5.88
N SER A 133 10.80 -3.84 -7.03
CA SER A 133 11.97 -4.47 -7.63
C SER A 133 12.73 -3.45 -8.45
N PRO A 134 14.07 -3.42 -8.38
CA PRO A 134 14.91 -2.59 -9.25
C PRO A 134 14.65 -2.84 -10.74
N GLU A 135 14.26 -4.08 -11.11
CA GLU A 135 13.96 -4.46 -12.49
C GLU A 135 12.55 -4.05 -12.95
N SER A 136 11.72 -3.51 -12.06
CA SER A 136 10.34 -3.13 -12.39
C SER A 136 10.24 -2.01 -13.43
N GLY A 137 11.29 -1.19 -13.56
CA GLY A 137 11.28 0.01 -14.41
C GLY A 137 10.40 1.15 -13.89
N LEU A 138 9.81 1.00 -12.70
CA LEU A 138 8.92 2.00 -12.09
C LEU A 138 9.71 3.19 -11.52
N VAL A 139 10.97 2.99 -11.20
CA VAL A 139 11.85 3.99 -10.60
C VAL A 139 13.20 4.01 -11.34
N PRO A 140 13.99 5.11 -11.27
CA PRO A 140 15.32 5.15 -11.83
C PRO A 140 16.22 4.03 -11.26
N PRO A 141 17.17 3.50 -12.05
CA PRO A 141 18.15 2.53 -11.56
C PRO A 141 18.89 3.06 -10.32
N ALA A 142 19.25 2.16 -9.42
CA ALA A 142 19.95 2.45 -8.17
C ALA A 142 19.19 3.37 -7.19
N THR A 143 17.86 3.43 -7.29
CA THR A 143 17.03 4.11 -6.29
C THR A 143 16.75 3.15 -5.14
N ASP A 144 17.01 3.59 -3.90
CA ASP A 144 16.76 2.80 -2.69
C ASP A 144 15.40 3.14 -2.05
N ILE A 145 15.05 4.43 -2.03
CA ILE A 145 13.79 4.91 -1.44
C ILE A 145 13.11 5.88 -2.39
N VAL A 146 11.79 5.74 -2.51
CA VAL A 146 10.93 6.68 -3.26
C VAL A 146 9.83 7.20 -2.35
N ILE A 147 9.66 8.50 -2.31
CA ILE A 147 8.50 9.14 -1.67
C ILE A 147 7.58 9.64 -2.78
N LEU A 148 6.45 8.98 -2.94
CA LEU A 148 5.42 9.37 -3.89
C LEU A 148 4.40 10.28 -3.21
N SER A 149 4.04 11.36 -3.87
CA SER A 149 2.98 12.27 -3.46
C SER A 149 2.18 12.74 -4.67
N GLN A 150 0.91 13.05 -4.46
CA GLN A 150 0.08 13.56 -5.55
C GLN A 150 0.46 15.03 -5.83
N GLY A 151 0.94 15.28 -7.03
CA GLY A 151 1.18 16.65 -7.51
C GLY A 151 -0.09 17.51 -7.43
N GLY A 152 0.07 18.80 -7.09
CA GLY A 152 -1.05 19.72 -6.97
C GLY A 152 -1.68 19.80 -5.57
N ARG A 153 -1.22 19.00 -4.60
CA ARG A 153 -1.62 19.11 -3.19
C ARG A 153 -0.48 19.72 -2.37
N PRO A 154 -0.52 21.02 -2.02
CA PRO A 154 0.60 21.75 -1.41
C PRO A 154 1.14 21.09 -0.13
N ASN A 155 0.26 20.58 0.74
CA ASN A 155 0.67 19.95 1.99
C ASN A 155 1.39 18.62 1.77
N GLU A 156 1.01 17.84 0.76
CA GLU A 156 1.70 16.60 0.41
C GLU A 156 3.10 16.90 -0.15
N VAL A 157 3.22 17.92 -1.02
CA VAL A 157 4.52 18.35 -1.57
C VAL A 157 5.45 18.85 -0.47
N LEU A 158 4.95 19.63 0.48
CA LEU A 158 5.73 20.11 1.63
C LEU A 158 6.19 18.96 2.52
N LEU A 159 5.28 18.03 2.84
CA LEU A 159 5.60 16.88 3.68
C LEU A 159 6.61 15.95 3.01
N SER A 160 6.39 15.60 1.74
CA SER A 160 7.30 14.72 0.99
C SER A 160 8.69 15.34 0.85
N GLY A 161 8.78 16.64 0.54
CA GLY A 161 10.05 17.35 0.45
C GLY A 161 10.81 17.39 1.79
N ALA A 162 10.11 17.66 2.89
CA ALA A 162 10.68 17.64 4.23
C ALA A 162 11.16 16.24 4.62
N TRP A 163 10.40 15.21 4.26
CA TRP A 163 10.74 13.82 4.55
C TRP A 163 11.96 13.36 3.75
N VAL A 164 12.01 13.64 2.44
CA VAL A 164 13.20 13.37 1.61
C VAL A 164 14.44 14.06 2.17
N ALA A 165 14.34 15.33 2.58
CA ALA A 165 15.47 16.05 3.18
C ALA A 165 15.93 15.40 4.50
N ALA A 166 15.01 14.97 5.35
CA ALA A 166 15.31 14.28 6.60
C ALA A 166 15.98 12.92 6.36
N LEU A 167 15.49 12.14 5.39
CA LEU A 167 16.05 10.84 5.01
C LEU A 167 17.48 10.99 4.47
N ARG A 168 17.72 11.93 3.56
CA ARG A 168 19.08 12.22 3.03
C ARG A 168 20.07 12.61 4.12
N ASN A 169 19.60 13.32 5.14
CA ASN A 169 20.44 13.69 6.25
C ASN A 169 20.70 12.50 7.21
N ALA A 170 19.72 11.63 7.41
CA ALA A 170 19.82 10.49 8.32
C ALA A 170 20.54 9.29 7.69
N ALA A 171 20.43 9.12 6.38
CA ALA A 171 21.00 8.00 5.62
C ALA A 171 21.60 8.51 4.30
N PRO A 172 22.75 9.20 4.35
CA PRO A 172 23.36 9.85 3.18
C PRO A 172 23.84 8.88 2.09
N ASP A 173 24.01 7.61 2.44
CA ASP A 173 24.45 6.56 1.52
C ASP A 173 23.29 5.97 0.69
N LEU A 174 22.03 6.32 1.00
CA LEU A 174 20.85 5.85 0.26
C LEU A 174 20.47 6.84 -0.85
N ALA A 175 20.13 6.30 -2.02
CA ALA A 175 19.57 7.04 -3.15
C ALA A 175 18.07 7.26 -2.96
N ILE A 176 17.67 8.53 -2.80
CA ILE A 176 16.29 8.94 -2.51
C ILE A 176 15.80 9.94 -3.56
#